data_cc787abee6cd7d271ac36e5e738fa437
#
_entry.id   cc787abee6cd7d271ac36e5e738fa437
#
_cell.length_a   1.000
_cell.length_b   1.000
_cell.length_c   1.000
_cell.angle_alpha   90.00
_cell.angle_beta   90.00
_cell.angle_gamma   90.00
#
_symmetry.space_group_name_H-M   'P 1'
#
loop_
_entity.id
_entity.type
_entity.pdbx_description
1 polymer ?
#
loop_
_entity_poly.entity_id
_entity_poly.type
_entity_poly.pdbx_seq_one_letter_code
_entity_poly.pdbx_strand_id
1 'polypeptide(L)'
;MTTFKWGFVGAGMIAKKALYPAISRSNVGEIYAVASRDADKAMTISPKGKIYTDYDQLFADPEVDGVYISLPNAFHLPVAIRAMKAGKHVLCEKPLGMNAEEVRSAMAVAEEAGVLFVEASWNRWHPRTQRIEEIVRSGQLGAIKRIRAAFTYDGLDDANIRLDPTIGGGILYDLGPYSTVAPLWLMDFPEVSNLSVQSVKHSGGVDETTRVNYKLGNTVCETVTSCNIPETSWLIVDGEKGSAKMLGDNVFNSRHAGSLLEVEVGGVKRVEEFGPVDPYQIMADNFARKAQGGSDWVMPLTESVRFAELFDAAFAQIKK
;
A
#
# COMPACT_ATOMS: atom_id res chain seq x y z
N MET A 1 -8.69 15.77 -21.47
CA MET A 1 -8.26 16.03 -20.08
C MET A 1 -6.93 16.73 -20.14
N THR A 2 -6.67 17.69 -19.28
CA THR A 2 -5.34 18.32 -19.14
C THR A 2 -4.39 17.31 -18.50
N THR A 3 -3.10 17.39 -18.82
CA THR A 3 -2.08 16.54 -18.19
C THR A 3 -2.01 16.86 -16.68
N PHE A 4 -2.14 15.84 -15.82
CA PHE A 4 -2.04 16.01 -14.36
C PHE A 4 -0.59 16.29 -13.96
N LYS A 5 -0.36 17.39 -13.24
CA LYS A 5 0.97 17.84 -12.82
C LYS A 5 1.29 17.37 -11.41
N TRP A 6 2.17 16.39 -11.31
CA TRP A 6 2.60 15.80 -10.04
C TRP A 6 3.70 16.61 -9.37
N GLY A 7 3.55 16.85 -8.06
CA GLY A 7 4.64 17.22 -7.16
C GLY A 7 5.13 16.01 -6.37
N PHE A 8 6.42 15.73 -6.37
CA PHE A 8 6.99 14.65 -5.54
C PHE A 8 7.52 15.21 -4.23
N VAL A 9 7.09 14.65 -3.12
CA VAL A 9 7.57 14.96 -1.77
C VAL A 9 8.48 13.85 -1.28
N GLY A 10 9.78 14.15 -1.26
CA GLY A 10 10.83 13.16 -1.07
C GLY A 10 11.29 12.53 -2.37
N ALA A 11 12.60 12.26 -2.45
CA ALA A 11 13.25 11.58 -3.56
C ALA A 11 13.85 10.24 -3.09
N GLY A 12 13.05 9.48 -2.33
CA GLY A 12 13.42 8.17 -1.80
C GLY A 12 13.52 7.08 -2.87
N MET A 13 13.96 5.90 -2.46
CA MET A 13 14.14 4.75 -3.34
C MET A 13 12.85 4.38 -4.07
N ILE A 14 11.71 4.36 -3.36
CA ILE A 14 10.43 3.97 -3.95
C ILE A 14 9.94 4.99 -4.99
N ALA A 15 10.13 6.28 -4.73
CA ALA A 15 9.83 7.31 -5.72
C ALA A 15 10.61 7.09 -7.01
N LYS A 16 11.92 6.84 -6.91
CA LYS A 16 12.81 6.63 -8.07
C LYS A 16 12.58 5.33 -8.81
N LYS A 17 12.37 4.23 -8.09
CA LYS A 17 12.28 2.89 -8.67
C LYS A 17 10.88 2.48 -9.11
N ALA A 18 9.84 3.16 -8.61
CA ALA A 18 8.46 2.79 -8.90
C ALA A 18 7.66 3.92 -9.53
N LEU A 19 7.32 4.98 -8.78
CA LEU A 19 6.34 5.95 -9.30
C LEU A 19 6.93 6.88 -10.36
N TYR A 20 8.20 7.28 -10.26
CA TYR A 20 8.87 8.06 -11.32
C TYR A 20 8.79 7.37 -12.69
N PRO A 21 9.27 6.13 -12.86
CA PRO A 21 9.16 5.45 -14.13
C PRO A 21 7.72 5.15 -14.55
N ALA A 22 6.81 4.92 -13.62
CA ALA A 22 5.40 4.70 -13.89
C ALA A 22 4.75 5.94 -14.52
N ILE A 23 4.89 7.11 -13.90
CA ILE A 23 4.37 8.38 -14.44
C ILE A 23 5.08 8.78 -15.73
N SER A 24 6.40 8.53 -15.86
CA SER A 24 7.14 8.85 -17.07
C SER A 24 6.66 8.08 -18.31
N ARG A 25 6.02 6.93 -18.12
CA ARG A 25 5.38 6.15 -19.21
C ARG A 25 3.91 6.50 -19.42
N SER A 26 3.32 7.29 -18.52
CA SER A 26 1.92 7.66 -18.55
C SER A 26 1.66 8.79 -19.58
N ASN A 27 0.45 8.77 -20.15
CA ASN A 27 -0.09 9.86 -20.95
C ASN A 27 -1.10 10.71 -20.13
N VAL A 28 -1.32 10.38 -18.85
CA VAL A 28 -2.31 11.03 -17.98
C VAL A 28 -1.68 12.13 -17.15
N GLY A 29 -0.44 11.89 -16.68
CA GLY A 29 0.25 12.84 -15.81
C GLY A 29 1.73 13.01 -16.16
N GLU A 30 2.33 14.06 -15.60
CA GLU A 30 3.77 14.32 -15.68
C GLU A 30 4.32 14.75 -14.33
N ILE A 31 5.61 14.48 -14.08
CA ILE A 31 6.28 14.99 -12.88
C ILE A 31 6.70 16.43 -13.17
N TYR A 32 6.00 17.35 -12.52
CA TYR A 32 6.20 18.79 -12.71
C TYR A 32 7.18 19.38 -11.71
N ALA A 33 7.10 18.98 -10.44
CA ALA A 33 7.94 19.52 -9.38
C ALA A 33 8.41 18.41 -8.42
N VAL A 34 9.55 18.63 -7.78
CA VAL A 34 10.07 17.76 -6.71
C VAL A 34 10.51 18.61 -5.54
N ALA A 35 10.12 18.22 -4.32
CA ALA A 35 10.64 18.83 -3.10
C ALA A 35 11.43 17.80 -2.28
N SER A 36 12.68 18.12 -1.96
CA SER A 36 13.56 17.30 -1.14
C SER A 36 14.52 18.19 -0.37
N ARG A 37 14.81 17.87 0.88
CA ARG A 37 15.86 18.54 1.68
C ARG A 37 17.25 18.44 1.03
N ASP A 38 17.43 17.46 0.16
CA ASP A 38 18.64 17.20 -0.62
C ASP A 38 18.31 17.47 -2.10
N ALA A 39 18.82 18.59 -2.62
CA ALA A 39 18.58 19.02 -3.99
C ALA A 39 19.15 18.04 -5.03
N ASP A 40 20.29 17.42 -4.74
CA ASP A 40 20.92 16.46 -5.64
C ASP A 40 20.06 15.20 -5.79
N LYS A 41 19.44 14.77 -4.68
CA LYS A 41 18.46 13.68 -4.74
C LYS A 41 17.21 14.07 -5.53
N ALA A 42 16.73 15.30 -5.40
CA ALA A 42 15.60 15.80 -6.18
C ALA A 42 15.89 15.77 -7.69
N MET A 43 17.09 16.19 -8.10
CA MET A 43 17.51 16.16 -9.50
C MET A 43 17.47 14.77 -10.13
N THR A 44 17.59 13.71 -9.34
CA THR A 44 17.51 12.33 -9.86
C THR A 44 16.11 11.91 -10.34
N ILE A 45 15.07 12.70 -10.04
CA ILE A 45 13.70 12.50 -10.51
C ILE A 45 13.43 13.35 -11.78
N SER A 46 14.35 14.26 -12.13
CA SER A 46 14.32 15.05 -13.38
C SER A 46 12.95 15.67 -13.69
N PRO A 47 12.38 16.51 -12.81
CA PRO A 47 11.11 17.15 -13.07
C PRO A 47 11.22 18.11 -14.25
N LYS A 48 10.12 18.30 -14.99
CA LYS A 48 10.04 19.30 -16.05
C LYS A 48 9.95 20.73 -15.52
N GLY A 49 9.45 20.88 -14.30
CA GLY A 49 9.27 22.16 -13.61
C GLY A 49 10.39 22.48 -12.65
N LYS A 50 10.08 22.62 -11.37
CA LYS A 50 10.96 23.19 -10.34
C LYS A 50 11.41 22.15 -9.32
N ILE A 51 12.59 22.41 -8.75
CA ILE A 51 13.09 21.70 -7.57
C ILE A 51 12.97 22.64 -6.37
N TYR A 52 12.34 22.15 -5.31
CA TYR A 52 12.17 22.84 -4.05
C TYR A 52 12.95 22.15 -2.93
N THR A 53 13.49 22.92 -1.99
CA THR A 53 14.09 22.41 -0.76
C THR A 53 13.15 22.46 0.42
N ASP A 54 11.99 23.12 0.24
CA ASP A 54 10.91 23.25 1.21
C ASP A 54 9.60 22.70 0.60
N TYR A 55 8.89 21.87 1.36
CA TYR A 55 7.63 21.25 0.92
C TYR A 55 6.51 22.28 0.77
N ASP A 56 6.46 23.31 1.62
CA ASP A 56 5.42 24.34 1.54
C ASP A 56 5.53 25.19 0.28
N GLN A 57 6.74 25.40 -0.23
CA GLN A 57 6.94 26.07 -1.52
C GLN A 57 6.38 25.23 -2.67
N LEU A 58 6.53 23.91 -2.61
CA LEU A 58 5.92 23.00 -3.60
C LEU A 58 4.38 23.04 -3.46
N PHE A 59 3.85 23.03 -2.24
CA PHE A 59 2.40 23.07 -2.01
C PHE A 59 1.78 24.40 -2.44
N ALA A 60 2.52 25.50 -2.35
CA ALA A 60 2.09 26.81 -2.82
C ALA A 60 2.15 27.01 -4.34
N ASP A 61 2.80 26.09 -5.08
CA ASP A 61 2.90 26.20 -6.54
C ASP A 61 1.54 25.92 -7.20
N PRO A 62 0.91 26.91 -7.88
CA PRO A 62 -0.40 26.73 -8.50
C PRO A 62 -0.42 25.75 -9.68
N GLU A 63 0.75 25.44 -10.25
CA GLU A 63 0.88 24.51 -11.37
C GLU A 63 0.87 23.04 -10.91
N VAL A 64 1.01 22.75 -9.61
CA VAL A 64 0.96 21.40 -9.06
C VAL A 64 -0.49 21.03 -8.75
N ASP A 65 -1.03 20.00 -9.40
CA ASP A 65 -2.40 19.52 -9.16
C ASP A 65 -2.48 18.63 -7.92
N GLY A 66 -1.50 17.77 -7.73
CA GLY A 66 -1.45 16.87 -6.57
C GLY A 66 -0.05 16.38 -6.29
N VAL A 67 0.12 15.81 -5.11
CA VAL A 67 1.43 15.38 -4.62
C VAL A 67 1.47 13.88 -4.35
N TYR A 68 2.66 13.30 -4.60
CA TYR A 68 3.02 11.98 -4.12
C TYR A 68 4.00 12.09 -2.97
N ILE A 69 3.66 11.48 -1.83
CA ILE A 69 4.46 11.51 -0.60
C ILE A 69 5.15 10.16 -0.40
N SER A 70 6.50 10.17 -0.38
CA SER A 70 7.34 8.98 -0.19
C SER A 70 8.42 9.23 0.87
N LEU A 71 7.97 9.62 2.04
CA LEU A 71 8.78 9.87 3.23
C LEU A 71 8.82 8.62 4.13
N PRO A 72 9.63 8.58 5.20
CA PRO A 72 9.45 7.58 6.25
C PRO A 72 8.06 7.70 6.92
N ASN A 73 7.53 6.57 7.39
CA ASN A 73 6.13 6.40 7.79
C ASN A 73 5.60 7.48 8.74
N ALA A 74 6.38 7.85 9.78
CA ALA A 74 5.98 8.86 10.76
C ALA A 74 5.76 10.27 10.16
N PHE A 75 6.25 10.54 8.95
CA PHE A 75 6.10 11.84 8.29
C PHE A 75 5.00 11.88 7.25
N HIS A 76 4.33 10.76 6.96
CA HIS A 76 3.28 10.69 5.94
C HIS A 76 2.16 11.68 6.24
N LEU A 77 1.42 11.49 7.33
CA LEU A 77 0.24 12.30 7.64
C LEU A 77 0.55 13.75 8.02
N PRO A 78 1.60 14.07 8.82
CA PRO A 78 1.96 15.47 9.07
C PRO A 78 2.21 16.28 7.79
N VAL A 79 2.81 15.66 6.78
CA VAL A 79 3.10 16.31 5.50
C VAL A 79 1.87 16.29 4.58
N ALA A 80 1.11 15.19 4.55
CA ALA A 80 -0.13 15.08 3.78
C ALA A 80 -1.17 16.14 4.19
N ILE A 81 -1.35 16.36 5.49
CA ILE A 81 -2.27 17.37 6.03
C ILE A 81 -1.89 18.78 5.55
N ARG A 82 -0.61 19.12 5.51
CA ARG A 82 -0.16 20.42 4.98
C ARG A 82 -0.46 20.57 3.50
N ALA A 83 -0.20 19.53 2.71
CA ALA A 83 -0.51 19.54 1.28
C ALA A 83 -2.02 19.69 1.02
N MET A 84 -2.86 18.92 1.75
CA MET A 84 -4.32 19.00 1.63
C MET A 84 -4.88 20.38 2.00
N LYS A 85 -4.38 20.98 3.09
CA LYS A 85 -4.74 22.36 3.49
C LYS A 85 -4.33 23.42 2.47
N ALA A 86 -3.31 23.13 1.64
CA ALA A 86 -2.92 23.96 0.50
C ALA A 86 -3.71 23.63 -0.79
N GLY A 87 -4.76 22.80 -0.69
CA GLY A 87 -5.64 22.44 -1.81
C GLY A 87 -5.06 21.40 -2.78
N LYS A 88 -4.00 20.67 -2.39
CA LYS A 88 -3.42 19.64 -3.24
C LYS A 88 -4.06 18.28 -3.02
N HIS A 89 -4.38 17.56 -4.11
CA HIS A 89 -4.70 16.14 -4.04
C HIS A 89 -3.47 15.36 -3.56
N VAL A 90 -3.66 14.30 -2.77
CA VAL A 90 -2.54 13.57 -2.15
C VAL A 90 -2.63 12.08 -2.39
N LEU A 91 -1.58 11.52 -3.00
CA LEU A 91 -1.27 10.09 -3.02
C LEU A 91 -0.11 9.85 -2.06
N CYS A 92 -0.34 9.10 -0.98
CA CYS A 92 0.66 8.91 0.07
C CYS A 92 1.06 7.44 0.20
N GLU A 93 2.36 7.17 0.34
CA GLU A 93 2.86 5.82 0.56
C GLU A 93 2.24 5.13 1.77
N LYS A 94 2.22 3.81 1.66
CA LYS A 94 1.76 2.91 2.73
C LYS A 94 2.87 2.69 3.79
N PRO A 95 2.52 2.41 5.05
CA PRO A 95 1.18 2.58 5.62
C PRO A 95 0.82 4.07 5.66
N LEU A 96 -0.46 4.38 5.53
CA LEU A 96 -0.89 5.77 5.42
C LEU A 96 -0.53 6.61 6.66
N GLY A 97 -0.69 6.02 7.84
CA GLY A 97 -0.38 6.63 9.14
C GLY A 97 0.11 5.61 10.15
N MET A 98 0.49 6.10 11.32
CA MET A 98 1.03 5.28 12.40
C MET A 98 -0.06 4.64 13.28
N ASN A 99 -1.29 5.12 13.20
CA ASN A 99 -2.47 4.58 13.91
C ASN A 99 -3.78 5.04 13.24
N ALA A 100 -4.88 4.41 13.63
CA ALA A 100 -6.18 4.65 13.02
C ALA A 100 -6.75 6.04 13.33
N GLU A 101 -6.43 6.63 14.48
CA GLU A 101 -6.91 7.97 14.84
C GLU A 101 -6.26 9.04 13.97
N GLU A 102 -4.95 8.94 13.72
CA GLU A 102 -4.25 9.82 12.77
C GLU A 102 -4.85 9.72 11.37
N VAL A 103 -5.15 8.50 10.90
CA VAL A 103 -5.77 8.29 9.57
C VAL A 103 -7.15 8.91 9.51
N ARG A 104 -8.00 8.75 10.54
CA ARG A 104 -9.32 9.40 10.61
C ARG A 104 -9.23 10.92 10.62
N SER A 105 -8.27 11.46 11.39
CA SER A 105 -8.04 12.90 11.45
C SER A 105 -7.62 13.47 10.09
N ALA A 106 -6.74 12.78 9.38
CA ALA A 106 -6.32 13.18 8.04
C ALA A 106 -7.46 13.04 7.00
N MET A 107 -8.31 12.02 7.14
CA MET A 107 -9.50 11.86 6.29
C MET A 107 -10.47 13.03 6.44
N ALA A 108 -10.71 13.50 7.67
CA ALA A 108 -11.53 14.68 7.91
C ALA A 108 -10.96 15.96 7.27
N VAL A 109 -9.62 16.13 7.31
CA VAL A 109 -8.96 17.26 6.63
C VAL A 109 -9.11 17.18 5.12
N ALA A 110 -9.00 15.99 4.52
CA ALA A 110 -9.21 15.81 3.08
C ALA A 110 -10.64 16.17 2.66
N GLU A 111 -11.63 15.77 3.45
CA GLU A 111 -13.05 16.08 3.23
C GLU A 111 -13.31 17.59 3.36
N GLU A 112 -12.80 18.23 4.41
CA GLU A 112 -12.92 19.68 4.62
C GLU A 112 -12.28 20.48 3.48
N ALA A 113 -11.09 20.05 3.01
CA ALA A 113 -10.39 20.71 1.92
C ALA A 113 -10.97 20.40 0.52
N GLY A 114 -11.87 19.43 0.41
CA GLY A 114 -12.45 19.02 -0.87
C GLY A 114 -11.44 18.39 -1.83
N VAL A 115 -10.40 17.72 -1.31
CA VAL A 115 -9.32 17.14 -2.11
C VAL A 115 -9.35 15.61 -2.05
N LEU A 116 -8.84 14.97 -3.11
CA LEU A 116 -8.64 13.53 -3.13
C LEU A 116 -7.42 13.15 -2.28
N PHE A 117 -7.62 12.22 -1.34
CA PHE A 117 -6.56 11.63 -0.54
C PHE A 117 -6.61 10.10 -0.66
N VAL A 118 -5.50 9.45 -1.02
CA VAL A 118 -5.44 8.01 -1.29
C VAL A 118 -4.15 7.41 -0.74
N GLU A 119 -4.25 6.24 -0.11
CA GLU A 119 -3.09 5.42 0.26
C GLU A 119 -2.54 4.67 -0.94
N ALA A 120 -1.24 4.72 -1.15
CA ALA A 120 -0.54 4.07 -2.27
C ALA A 120 -0.33 2.55 -2.03
N SER A 121 -1.37 1.84 -1.67
CA SER A 121 -1.41 0.38 -1.59
C SER A 121 -1.47 -0.24 -2.98
N TRP A 122 -0.46 0.03 -3.78
CA TRP A 122 -0.38 -0.17 -5.22
C TRP A 122 -0.75 -1.58 -5.71
N ASN A 123 -0.52 -2.62 -4.92
CA ASN A 123 -0.88 -4.01 -5.24
C ASN A 123 -2.39 -4.22 -5.44
N ARG A 124 -3.25 -3.32 -4.90
CA ARG A 124 -4.71 -3.34 -5.08
C ARG A 124 -5.13 -2.99 -6.52
N TRP A 125 -4.27 -2.32 -7.29
CA TRP A 125 -4.51 -2.02 -8.71
C TRP A 125 -4.01 -3.10 -9.67
N HIS A 126 -3.36 -4.16 -9.16
CA HIS A 126 -2.92 -5.25 -10.01
C HIS A 126 -4.13 -6.12 -10.42
N PRO A 127 -4.35 -6.42 -11.73
CA PRO A 127 -5.51 -7.18 -12.20
C PRO A 127 -5.69 -8.55 -11.53
N ARG A 128 -4.60 -9.27 -11.25
CA ARG A 128 -4.64 -10.52 -10.49
C ARG A 128 -5.18 -10.33 -9.07
N THR A 129 -4.82 -9.23 -8.41
CA THR A 129 -5.31 -8.91 -7.05
C THR A 129 -6.80 -8.61 -7.07
N GLN A 130 -7.27 -7.84 -8.05
CA GLN A 130 -8.70 -7.57 -8.24
C GLN A 130 -9.46 -8.86 -8.57
N ARG A 131 -8.86 -9.75 -9.36
CA ARG A 131 -9.50 -11.01 -9.74
C ARG A 131 -9.68 -11.98 -8.58
N ILE A 132 -8.68 -12.15 -7.69
CA ILE A 132 -8.86 -13.00 -6.50
C ILE A 132 -9.90 -12.40 -5.54
N GLU A 133 -9.95 -11.08 -5.39
CA GLU A 133 -10.98 -10.38 -4.63
C GLU A 133 -12.38 -10.67 -5.19
N GLU A 134 -12.56 -10.55 -6.51
CA GLU A 134 -13.82 -10.89 -7.20
C GLU A 134 -14.22 -12.34 -6.95
N ILE A 135 -13.30 -13.30 -7.10
CA ILE A 135 -13.58 -14.73 -6.89
C ILE A 135 -14.06 -15.00 -5.47
N VAL A 136 -13.41 -14.39 -4.47
CA VAL A 136 -13.79 -14.56 -3.06
C VAL A 136 -15.18 -13.96 -2.81
N ARG A 137 -15.41 -12.72 -3.25
CA ARG A 137 -16.66 -11.99 -3.00
C ARG A 137 -17.84 -12.52 -3.81
N SER A 138 -17.61 -13.15 -4.96
CA SER A 138 -18.68 -13.78 -5.77
C SER A 138 -19.28 -15.03 -5.15
N GLY A 139 -18.63 -15.59 -4.10
CA GLY A 139 -19.07 -16.83 -3.46
C GLY A 139 -18.76 -18.11 -4.24
N GLN A 140 -17.96 -18.05 -5.31
CA GLN A 140 -17.56 -19.23 -6.11
C GLN A 140 -16.89 -20.31 -5.25
N LEU A 141 -16.11 -19.89 -4.24
CA LEU A 141 -15.40 -20.81 -3.34
C LEU A 141 -16.29 -21.37 -2.20
N GLY A 142 -17.56 -20.97 -2.14
CA GLY A 142 -18.44 -21.26 -1.00
C GLY A 142 -18.04 -20.42 0.23
N ALA A 143 -18.44 -20.85 1.43
CA ALA A 143 -18.02 -20.18 2.65
C ALA A 143 -16.48 -20.29 2.81
N ILE A 144 -15.82 -19.15 2.98
CA ILE A 144 -14.36 -19.12 3.16
C ILE A 144 -14.03 -19.67 4.55
N LYS A 145 -13.13 -20.63 4.59
CA LYS A 145 -12.69 -21.30 5.82
C LYS A 145 -11.37 -20.74 6.34
N ARG A 146 -10.44 -20.44 5.42
CA ARG A 146 -9.12 -19.98 5.80
C ARG A 146 -8.52 -19.08 4.73
N ILE A 147 -7.82 -18.04 5.17
CA ILE A 147 -6.97 -17.19 4.33
C ILE A 147 -5.58 -17.18 4.95
N ARG A 148 -4.58 -17.47 4.13
CA ARG A 148 -3.18 -17.46 4.52
C ARG A 148 -2.41 -16.51 3.64
N ALA A 149 -1.55 -15.68 4.25
CA ALA A 149 -0.68 -14.78 3.51
C ALA A 149 0.68 -14.63 4.20
N ALA A 150 1.74 -14.55 3.42
CA ALA A 150 3.05 -14.21 3.91
C ALA A 150 3.75 -13.26 2.95
N PHE A 151 4.54 -12.36 3.51
CA PHE A 151 5.52 -11.61 2.76
C PHE A 151 6.78 -11.47 3.62
N THR A 152 7.87 -12.05 3.14
CA THR A 152 9.15 -12.05 3.85
C THR A 152 10.28 -11.71 2.89
N TYR A 153 11.35 -11.18 3.42
CA TYR A 153 12.66 -11.06 2.78
C TYR A 153 13.75 -11.16 3.85
N ASP A 154 15.00 -11.23 3.43
CA ASP A 154 16.16 -11.33 4.31
C ASP A 154 17.20 -10.26 3.92
N GLY A 155 18.05 -9.89 4.88
CA GLY A 155 19.23 -9.06 4.61
C GLY A 155 19.02 -7.57 4.62
N LEU A 156 18.25 -7.00 5.58
CA LEU A 156 18.28 -5.56 5.84
C LEU A 156 19.62 -5.16 6.46
N ASP A 157 20.20 -4.08 5.93
CA ASP A 157 21.30 -3.36 6.55
C ASP A 157 20.82 -2.67 7.83
N ASP A 158 21.61 -2.69 8.90
CA ASP A 158 21.30 -2.05 10.19
C ASP A 158 20.99 -0.55 10.08
N ALA A 159 21.51 0.13 9.06
CA ALA A 159 21.19 1.53 8.75
C ALA A 159 19.85 1.73 8.03
N ASN A 160 19.10 0.66 7.77
CA ASN A 160 17.84 0.75 7.04
C ASN A 160 16.77 1.46 7.86
N ILE A 161 16.07 2.40 7.25
CA ILE A 161 15.00 3.18 7.91
C ILE A 161 13.86 2.31 8.49
N ARG A 162 13.67 1.09 7.98
CA ARG A 162 12.70 0.13 8.51
C ARG A 162 13.05 -0.41 9.89
N LEU A 163 14.31 -0.28 10.30
CA LEU A 163 14.80 -0.70 11.62
C LEU A 163 14.85 0.47 12.62
N ASP A 164 14.49 1.70 12.20
CA ASP A 164 14.47 2.88 13.07
C ASP A 164 13.06 3.13 13.63
N PRO A 165 12.83 2.88 14.95
CA PRO A 165 11.53 3.10 15.57
C PRO A 165 11.11 4.58 15.63
N THR A 166 12.07 5.53 15.56
CA THR A 166 11.79 6.97 15.71
C THR A 166 11.08 7.57 14.49
N ILE A 167 11.18 6.92 13.34
CA ILE A 167 10.57 7.35 12.09
C ILE A 167 9.50 6.38 11.57
N GLY A 168 8.99 5.52 12.45
CA GLY A 168 7.92 4.58 12.13
C GLY A 168 8.43 3.29 11.47
N GLY A 169 9.62 2.82 11.86
CA GLY A 169 10.13 1.51 11.44
C GLY A 169 9.29 0.36 11.98
N GLY A 170 9.56 -0.83 11.51
CA GLY A 170 8.86 -2.08 11.81
C GLY A 170 8.43 -2.81 10.54
N ILE A 171 8.59 -4.12 10.55
CA ILE A 171 8.31 -4.93 9.36
C ILE A 171 6.81 -5.16 9.19
N LEU A 172 6.05 -5.14 10.27
CA LEU A 172 4.60 -5.16 10.18
C LEU A 172 4.04 -3.91 9.46
N TYR A 173 4.64 -2.73 9.67
CA TYR A 173 4.30 -1.52 8.91
C TYR A 173 4.74 -1.60 7.45
N ASP A 174 5.89 -2.24 7.14
CA ASP A 174 6.39 -2.31 5.77
C ASP A 174 5.65 -3.36 4.93
N LEU A 175 5.49 -4.59 5.45
CA LEU A 175 4.95 -5.73 4.71
C LEU A 175 3.49 -6.08 5.06
N GLY A 176 3.02 -5.67 6.23
CA GLY A 176 1.65 -5.90 6.67
C GLY A 176 0.58 -5.32 5.74
N PRO A 177 0.78 -4.16 5.09
CA PRO A 177 -0.12 -3.63 4.06
C PRO A 177 -0.33 -4.55 2.85
N TYR A 178 0.51 -5.55 2.68
CA TYR A 178 0.36 -6.58 1.64
C TYR A 178 -0.27 -7.87 2.18
N SER A 179 0.35 -8.46 3.21
CA SER A 179 -0.03 -9.79 3.72
C SER A 179 -1.03 -9.74 4.86
N THR A 180 -0.79 -8.89 5.88
CA THR A 180 -1.61 -8.90 7.11
C THR A 180 -3.01 -8.35 6.87
N VAL A 181 -3.17 -7.36 6.00
CA VAL A 181 -4.48 -6.78 5.67
C VAL A 181 -5.20 -7.50 4.53
N ALA A 182 -4.54 -8.44 3.83
CA ALA A 182 -5.16 -9.12 2.68
C ALA A 182 -6.50 -9.79 3.01
N PRO A 183 -6.66 -10.51 4.13
CA PRO A 183 -7.95 -11.08 4.48
C PRO A 183 -9.07 -10.04 4.66
N LEU A 184 -8.77 -8.81 5.13
CA LEU A 184 -9.78 -7.78 5.33
C LEU A 184 -10.43 -7.39 4.01
N TRP A 185 -9.64 -6.97 3.02
CA TRP A 185 -10.19 -6.53 1.74
C TRP A 185 -10.73 -7.67 0.89
N LEU A 186 -10.23 -8.90 1.03
CA LEU A 186 -10.81 -10.08 0.39
C LEU A 186 -12.23 -10.36 0.88
N MET A 187 -12.48 -10.16 2.17
CA MET A 187 -13.74 -10.50 2.85
C MET A 187 -14.68 -9.31 3.02
N ASP A 188 -14.40 -8.16 2.38
CA ASP A 188 -15.20 -6.95 2.49
C ASP A 188 -15.27 -6.37 3.93
N PHE A 189 -14.13 -6.36 4.62
CA PHE A 189 -13.90 -5.69 5.90
C PHE A 189 -14.84 -6.10 7.07
N PRO A 190 -15.06 -7.39 7.34
CA PRO A 190 -15.81 -7.80 8.53
C PRO A 190 -15.05 -7.44 9.82
N GLU A 191 -15.73 -7.55 10.95
CA GLU A 191 -15.10 -7.32 12.26
C GLU A 191 -14.03 -8.38 12.57
N VAL A 192 -12.90 -7.89 13.09
CA VAL A 192 -11.76 -8.73 13.51
C VAL A 192 -12.05 -9.28 14.92
N SER A 193 -11.87 -10.59 15.09
CA SER A 193 -12.00 -11.26 16.37
C SER A 193 -10.85 -12.25 16.61
N ASN A 194 -10.69 -12.71 17.86
CA ASN A 194 -9.69 -13.72 18.23
C ASN A 194 -8.26 -13.40 17.74
N LEU A 195 -7.88 -12.12 17.84
CA LEU A 195 -6.55 -11.66 17.44
C LEU A 195 -5.48 -12.25 18.37
N SER A 196 -4.46 -12.83 17.77
CA SER A 196 -3.25 -13.35 18.44
C SER A 196 -2.02 -12.93 17.66
N VAL A 197 -1.05 -12.34 18.33
CA VAL A 197 0.17 -11.83 17.73
C VAL A 197 1.39 -12.47 18.39
N GLN A 198 2.32 -12.94 17.57
CA GLN A 198 3.65 -13.39 17.99
C GLN A 198 4.68 -12.58 17.23
N SER A 199 5.58 -11.91 17.94
CA SER A 199 6.58 -11.04 17.31
C SER A 199 7.97 -11.31 17.88
N VAL A 200 8.95 -11.37 16.99
CA VAL A 200 10.38 -11.31 17.31
C VAL A 200 10.82 -9.87 17.04
N LYS A 201 11.55 -9.29 17.99
CA LYS A 201 12.04 -7.91 17.89
C LYS A 201 13.48 -7.88 17.42
N HIS A 202 13.80 -6.95 16.56
CA HIS A 202 15.15 -6.54 16.22
C HIS A 202 15.82 -5.85 17.43
N SER A 203 17.14 -5.86 17.52
CA SER A 203 17.91 -5.18 18.57
C SER A 203 17.59 -3.69 18.68
N GLY A 204 17.19 -3.04 17.59
CA GLY A 204 16.73 -1.63 17.55
C GLY A 204 15.33 -1.38 18.11
N GLY A 205 14.60 -2.43 18.55
CA GLY A 205 13.32 -2.31 19.23
C GLY A 205 12.07 -2.41 18.34
N VAL A 206 12.23 -2.43 17.00
CA VAL A 206 11.12 -2.69 16.06
C VAL A 206 10.85 -4.20 15.95
N ASP A 207 9.69 -4.56 15.40
CA ASP A 207 9.42 -5.93 15.00
C ASP A 207 10.23 -6.28 13.74
N GLU A 208 10.83 -7.48 13.73
CA GLU A 208 11.53 -8.04 12.56
C GLU A 208 10.80 -9.24 11.96
N THR A 209 10.06 -9.99 12.78
CA THR A 209 9.17 -11.06 12.33
C THR A 209 7.90 -11.00 13.14
N THR A 210 6.75 -10.87 12.48
CA THR A 210 5.46 -10.82 13.14
C THR A 210 4.47 -11.77 12.48
N ARG A 211 3.86 -12.65 13.29
CA ARG A 211 2.73 -13.48 12.92
C ARG A 211 1.47 -12.88 13.51
N VAL A 212 0.48 -12.60 12.66
CA VAL A 212 -0.82 -12.07 13.09
C VAL A 212 -1.89 -13.07 12.67
N ASN A 213 -2.51 -13.70 13.66
CA ASN A 213 -3.62 -14.63 13.45
C ASN A 213 -4.90 -14.01 13.99
N TYR A 214 -6.00 -14.11 13.24
CA TYR A 214 -7.29 -13.56 13.64
C TYR A 214 -8.44 -14.26 12.93
N LYS A 215 -9.67 -13.92 13.28
CA LYS A 215 -10.87 -14.39 12.58
C LYS A 215 -11.67 -13.24 11.99
N LEU A 216 -12.27 -13.52 10.84
CA LEU A 216 -13.30 -12.72 10.19
C LEU A 216 -14.57 -13.56 10.12
N GLY A 217 -15.47 -13.38 11.10
CA GLY A 217 -16.55 -14.32 11.35
C GLY A 217 -16.02 -15.74 11.62
N ASN A 218 -16.33 -16.70 10.75
CA ASN A 218 -15.85 -18.09 10.87
C ASN A 218 -14.53 -18.34 10.11
N THR A 219 -14.05 -17.40 9.32
CA THR A 219 -12.82 -17.52 8.53
C THR A 219 -11.59 -17.36 9.41
N VAL A 220 -10.67 -18.31 9.37
CA VAL A 220 -9.36 -18.23 10.04
C VAL A 220 -8.37 -17.50 9.12
N CYS A 221 -7.71 -16.48 9.65
CA CYS A 221 -6.69 -15.70 8.94
C CYS A 221 -5.33 -15.89 9.61
N GLU A 222 -4.33 -16.31 8.82
CA GLU A 222 -2.97 -16.60 9.30
C GLU A 222 -1.99 -15.81 8.43
N THR A 223 -1.28 -14.85 9.02
CA THR A 223 -0.40 -13.96 8.27
C THR A 223 0.99 -13.84 8.89
N VAL A 224 2.00 -13.65 8.03
CA VAL A 224 3.40 -13.52 8.43
C VAL A 224 4.07 -12.39 7.67
N THR A 225 4.83 -11.58 8.40
CA THR A 225 5.79 -10.60 7.87
C THR A 225 7.16 -10.84 8.48
N SER A 226 8.24 -10.73 7.69
CA SER A 226 9.60 -10.88 8.22
C SER A 226 10.64 -10.20 7.34
N CYS A 227 11.71 -9.69 7.96
CA CYS A 227 12.94 -9.28 7.27
C CYS A 227 14.17 -10.15 7.59
N ASN A 228 13.98 -11.28 8.26
CA ASN A 228 15.04 -12.23 8.55
C ASN A 228 14.66 -13.70 8.22
N ILE A 229 13.72 -13.88 7.33
CA ILE A 229 13.35 -15.17 6.73
C ILE A 229 13.55 -15.03 5.23
N PRO A 230 14.11 -16.02 4.53
CA PRO A 230 14.31 -15.98 3.08
C PRO A 230 13.09 -15.48 2.32
N GLU A 231 13.32 -14.75 1.22
CA GLU A 231 12.25 -14.12 0.44
C GLU A 231 11.20 -15.13 0.04
N THR A 232 9.99 -14.90 0.49
CA THR A 232 8.80 -15.63 0.06
C THR A 232 7.58 -14.73 0.14
N SER A 233 6.64 -14.95 -0.77
CA SER A 233 5.33 -14.36 -0.64
C SER A 233 4.27 -15.29 -1.21
N TRP A 234 3.14 -15.38 -0.53
CA TRP A 234 2.00 -16.16 -0.98
C TRP A 234 0.69 -15.60 -0.42
N LEU A 235 -0.39 -15.81 -1.18
CA LEU A 235 -1.76 -15.54 -0.79
C LEU A 235 -2.62 -16.72 -1.25
N ILE A 236 -3.24 -17.39 -0.28
CA ILE A 236 -4.03 -18.60 -0.47
C ILE A 236 -5.37 -18.45 0.26
N VAL A 237 -6.44 -18.71 -0.44
CA VAL A 237 -7.82 -18.71 0.08
C VAL A 237 -8.41 -20.10 -0.07
N ASP A 238 -8.83 -20.68 1.04
CA ASP A 238 -9.48 -22.00 1.09
C ASP A 238 -10.96 -21.81 1.47
N GLY A 239 -11.86 -22.25 0.60
CA GLY A 239 -13.32 -22.24 0.81
C GLY A 239 -13.91 -23.65 0.83
N GLU A 240 -15.21 -23.75 1.09
CA GLU A 240 -15.92 -25.06 1.13
C GLU A 240 -15.98 -25.77 -0.21
N LYS A 241 -16.00 -24.99 -1.32
CA LYS A 241 -16.18 -25.54 -2.68
C LYS A 241 -14.90 -25.52 -3.49
N GLY A 242 -13.81 -24.95 -2.96
CA GLY A 242 -12.57 -24.84 -3.70
C GLY A 242 -11.59 -23.84 -3.08
N SER A 243 -10.57 -23.47 -3.84
CA SER A 243 -9.50 -22.58 -3.39
C SER A 243 -9.06 -21.62 -4.49
N ALA A 244 -8.45 -20.51 -4.08
CA ALA A 244 -7.74 -19.60 -4.98
C ALA A 244 -6.34 -19.33 -4.43
N LYS A 245 -5.33 -19.34 -5.31
CA LYS A 245 -3.93 -19.19 -4.93
C LYS A 245 -3.18 -18.34 -5.96
N MET A 246 -2.58 -17.26 -5.51
CA MET A 246 -1.60 -16.54 -6.32
C MET A 246 -0.34 -17.39 -6.47
N LEU A 247 0.10 -17.62 -7.71
CA LEU A 247 1.28 -18.41 -8.02
C LEU A 247 2.49 -17.52 -8.30
N GLY A 248 3.70 -18.04 -8.01
CA GLY A 248 4.99 -17.39 -8.19
C GLY A 248 5.67 -17.08 -6.86
N ASP A 249 6.95 -16.72 -6.95
CA ASP A 249 7.81 -16.53 -5.76
C ASP A 249 7.59 -15.18 -5.09
N ASN A 250 7.03 -14.19 -5.82
CA ASN A 250 6.84 -12.84 -5.30
C ASN A 250 5.45 -12.28 -5.66
N VAL A 251 4.40 -12.88 -5.06
CA VAL A 251 3.02 -12.57 -5.43
C VAL A 251 2.60 -11.13 -5.12
N PHE A 252 3.19 -10.50 -4.11
CA PHE A 252 2.87 -9.11 -3.76
C PHE A 252 3.74 -8.08 -4.47
N ASN A 253 4.77 -8.49 -5.21
CA ASN A 253 5.68 -7.58 -5.89
C ASN A 253 5.80 -7.88 -7.40
N SER A 254 4.75 -8.45 -8.00
CA SER A 254 4.70 -8.69 -9.44
C SER A 254 4.51 -7.37 -10.18
N ARG A 255 5.60 -6.87 -10.74
CA ARG A 255 5.61 -5.69 -11.63
C ARG A 255 6.35 -6.05 -12.90
N HIS A 256 5.83 -5.60 -14.05
CA HIS A 256 6.45 -5.79 -15.36
C HIS A 256 6.66 -7.25 -15.78
N ALA A 257 6.15 -8.20 -15.02
CA ALA A 257 6.19 -9.63 -15.35
C ALA A 257 4.78 -10.20 -15.40
N GLY A 258 4.60 -11.28 -16.13
CA GLY A 258 3.35 -12.04 -16.11
C GLY A 258 3.11 -12.64 -14.71
N SER A 259 1.86 -12.84 -14.37
CA SER A 259 1.49 -13.41 -13.09
C SER A 259 0.33 -14.39 -13.24
N LEU A 260 0.21 -15.34 -12.31
CA LEU A 260 -0.71 -16.46 -12.41
C LEU A 260 -1.61 -16.53 -11.17
N LEU A 261 -2.86 -16.95 -11.39
CA LEU A 261 -3.84 -17.26 -10.34
C LEU A 261 -4.40 -18.65 -10.59
N GLU A 262 -4.13 -19.57 -9.68
CA GLU A 262 -4.74 -20.89 -9.67
C GLU A 262 -6.09 -20.80 -8.95
N VAL A 263 -7.13 -21.34 -9.57
CA VAL A 263 -8.48 -21.42 -9.00
C VAL A 263 -8.98 -22.84 -9.16
N GLU A 264 -9.44 -23.44 -8.05
CA GLU A 264 -10.07 -24.74 -8.03
C GLU A 264 -11.49 -24.63 -7.49
N VAL A 265 -12.48 -25.15 -8.20
CA VAL A 265 -13.88 -25.18 -7.78
C VAL A 265 -14.48 -26.53 -8.14
N GLY A 266 -15.07 -27.22 -7.17
CA GLY A 266 -15.70 -28.51 -7.40
C GLY A 266 -14.74 -29.58 -7.93
N GLY A 267 -13.46 -29.53 -7.58
CA GLY A 267 -12.42 -30.43 -8.07
C GLY A 267 -11.88 -30.09 -9.46
N VAL A 268 -12.37 -29.04 -10.10
CA VAL A 268 -11.86 -28.56 -11.39
C VAL A 268 -10.89 -27.42 -11.18
N LYS A 269 -9.65 -27.64 -11.59
CA LYS A 269 -8.56 -26.68 -11.48
C LYS A 269 -8.36 -25.92 -12.80
N ARG A 270 -8.17 -24.61 -12.72
CA ARG A 270 -7.74 -23.75 -13.84
C ARG A 270 -6.67 -22.77 -13.38
N VAL A 271 -5.86 -22.29 -14.30
CA VAL A 271 -4.89 -21.23 -14.07
C VAL A 271 -5.28 -20.05 -14.97
N GLU A 272 -5.50 -18.91 -14.35
CA GLU A 272 -5.74 -17.64 -15.03
C GLU A 272 -4.41 -16.89 -15.17
N GLU A 273 -4.09 -16.43 -16.39
CA GLU A 273 -2.84 -15.75 -16.73
C GLU A 273 -3.09 -14.25 -16.88
N PHE A 274 -2.20 -13.44 -16.30
CA PHE A 274 -2.22 -11.98 -16.40
C PHE A 274 -0.92 -11.54 -17.05
N GLY A 275 -1.03 -10.73 -18.10
CA GLY A 275 0.13 -10.17 -18.78
C GLY A 275 0.95 -9.22 -17.88
N PRO A 276 2.12 -8.80 -18.34
CA PRO A 276 2.94 -7.85 -17.61
C PRO A 276 2.25 -6.50 -17.53
N VAL A 277 2.10 -5.97 -16.29
CA VAL A 277 1.52 -4.66 -16.00
C VAL A 277 2.38 -3.92 -14.98
N ASP A 278 2.24 -2.59 -14.97
CA ASP A 278 2.78 -1.78 -13.89
C ASP A 278 1.63 -1.24 -13.03
N PRO A 279 1.34 -1.86 -11.88
CA PRO A 279 0.24 -1.42 -11.02
C PRO A 279 0.47 -0.04 -10.38
N TYR A 280 1.72 0.45 -10.28
CA TYR A 280 1.99 1.84 -9.91
C TYR A 280 1.52 2.82 -10.98
N GLN A 281 1.68 2.47 -12.27
CA GLN A 281 1.16 3.30 -13.35
C GLN A 281 -0.38 3.31 -13.32
N ILE A 282 -1.01 2.15 -13.17
CA ILE A 282 -2.48 2.06 -13.10
C ILE A 282 -2.99 2.90 -11.91
N MET A 283 -2.35 2.79 -10.74
CA MET A 283 -2.69 3.58 -9.56
C MET A 283 -2.57 5.08 -9.81
N ALA A 284 -1.43 5.54 -10.35
CA ALA A 284 -1.19 6.95 -10.60
C ALA A 284 -2.16 7.52 -11.64
N ASP A 285 -2.44 6.77 -12.70
CA ASP A 285 -3.37 7.18 -13.75
C ASP A 285 -4.82 7.26 -13.22
N ASN A 286 -5.26 6.28 -12.45
CA ASN A 286 -6.58 6.28 -11.83
C ASN A 286 -6.72 7.44 -10.83
N PHE A 287 -5.69 7.67 -10.01
CA PHE A 287 -5.66 8.80 -9.08
C PHE A 287 -5.78 10.13 -9.84
N ALA A 288 -4.97 10.34 -10.86
CA ALA A 288 -4.96 11.57 -11.64
C ALA A 288 -6.31 11.83 -12.33
N ARG A 289 -6.88 10.81 -12.98
CA ARG A 289 -8.21 10.92 -13.60
C ARG A 289 -9.31 11.17 -12.57
N LYS A 290 -9.26 10.49 -11.41
CA LYS A 290 -10.21 10.68 -10.30
C LYS A 290 -10.14 12.09 -9.74
N ALA A 291 -8.94 12.63 -9.53
CA ALA A 291 -8.71 14.01 -9.08
C ALA A 291 -9.26 15.05 -10.06
N GLN A 292 -9.30 14.73 -11.35
CA GLN A 292 -9.88 15.56 -12.40
C GLN A 292 -11.39 15.33 -12.62
N GLY A 293 -12.06 14.64 -11.69
CA GLY A 293 -13.53 14.40 -11.73
C GLY A 293 -13.94 13.14 -12.50
N GLY A 294 -12.99 12.26 -12.85
CA GLY A 294 -13.26 10.97 -13.47
C GLY A 294 -13.91 9.96 -12.52
N SER A 295 -14.38 8.84 -13.08
CA SER A 295 -15.04 7.76 -12.33
C SER A 295 -14.09 6.61 -11.97
N ASP A 296 -12.79 6.76 -12.23
CA ASP A 296 -11.79 5.70 -11.98
C ASP A 296 -11.78 5.27 -10.52
N TRP A 297 -11.55 3.97 -10.32
CA TRP A 297 -11.48 3.41 -8.98
C TRP A 297 -10.18 3.83 -8.28
N VAL A 298 -10.32 4.25 -7.05
CA VAL A 298 -9.22 4.44 -6.09
C VAL A 298 -9.60 3.77 -4.79
N MET A 299 -8.60 3.33 -4.02
CA MET A 299 -8.84 2.70 -2.72
C MET A 299 -9.50 3.71 -1.77
N PRO A 300 -10.68 3.40 -1.18
CA PRO A 300 -11.34 4.28 -0.23
C PRO A 300 -10.53 4.47 1.05
N LEU A 301 -10.50 5.66 1.61
CA LEU A 301 -9.81 5.93 2.88
C LEU A 301 -10.38 5.14 4.07
N THR A 302 -11.66 4.75 4.00
CA THR A 302 -12.27 3.86 4.99
C THR A 302 -11.55 2.51 5.08
N GLU A 303 -11.00 2.00 3.97
CA GLU A 303 -10.18 0.78 3.98
C GLU A 303 -8.85 1.03 4.71
N SER A 304 -8.18 2.18 4.48
CA SER A 304 -6.96 2.57 5.19
C SER A 304 -7.17 2.68 6.71
N VAL A 305 -8.34 3.19 7.13
CA VAL A 305 -8.72 3.19 8.55
C VAL A 305 -8.79 1.76 9.11
N ARG A 306 -9.43 0.84 8.38
CA ARG A 306 -9.53 -0.58 8.81
C ARG A 306 -8.17 -1.27 8.87
N PHE A 307 -7.25 -0.93 7.95
CA PHE A 307 -5.87 -1.41 8.00
C PHE A 307 -5.15 -0.92 9.26
N ALA A 308 -5.25 0.38 9.54
CA ALA A 308 -4.64 0.97 10.73
C ALA A 308 -5.23 0.41 12.04
N GLU A 309 -6.54 0.16 12.11
CA GLU A 309 -7.18 -0.49 13.27
C GLU A 309 -6.61 -1.89 13.55
N LEU A 310 -6.37 -2.70 12.50
CA LEU A 310 -5.74 -4.01 12.66
C LEU A 310 -4.30 -3.87 13.16
N PHE A 311 -3.54 -2.91 12.64
CA PHE A 311 -2.18 -2.64 13.11
C PHE A 311 -2.15 -2.15 14.56
N ASP A 312 -3.04 -1.24 14.96
CA ASP A 312 -3.17 -0.78 16.34
C ASP A 312 -3.42 -1.94 17.30
N ALA A 313 -4.36 -2.82 16.94
CA ALA A 313 -4.69 -4.00 17.73
C ALA A 313 -3.52 -4.99 17.82
N ALA A 314 -2.76 -5.16 16.72
CA ALA A 314 -1.58 -6.02 16.69
C ALA A 314 -0.44 -5.44 17.54
N PHE A 315 -0.11 -4.16 17.37
CA PHE A 315 0.95 -3.50 18.15
C PHE A 315 0.61 -3.43 19.65
N ALA A 316 -0.65 -3.33 20.02
CA ALA A 316 -1.07 -3.40 21.42
C ALA A 316 -0.74 -4.75 22.09
N GLN A 317 -0.62 -5.84 21.31
CA GLN A 317 -0.16 -7.15 21.81
C GLN A 317 1.38 -7.29 21.77
N ILE A 318 2.07 -6.70 20.81
CA ILE A 318 3.54 -6.73 20.71
C ILE A 318 4.19 -5.97 21.88
N LYS A 319 3.55 -4.92 22.37
CA LYS A 319 4.04 -4.08 23.50
C LYS A 319 3.89 -4.73 24.88
N LYS A 320 3.11 -5.78 24.98
CA LYS A 320 2.94 -6.57 26.23
C LYS A 320 4.02 -7.63 26.34
#